data_34e0ab783f0f38417dfb553b57ca4710
#
_entry.id   34e0ab783f0f38417dfb553b57ca4710
#
_cell.length_a   1.000
_cell.length_b   1.000
_cell.length_c   1.000
_cell.angle_alpha   90.00
_cell.angle_beta   90.00
_cell.angle_gamma   90.00
#
_symmetry.space_group_name_H-M   'P 1'
#
loop_
_entity.id
_entity.type
_entity.pdbx_description
1 polymer ?
#
loop_
_entity_poly.entity_id
_entity_poly.type
_entity_poly.pdbx_seq_one_letter_code
_entity_poly.pdbx_strand_id
1 'polypeptide(L)'
;MAGLGALCIMPFSPLAGRTLVGVRGVLDRVLVRSLPGNAQITVTRSWLIAFEDGGAGRVFVSGQQIGAKVDAPAALQALAKLEAARDESDLFPLDLDPAGQIMGDAHEATPAPLPGEVAASALAFARARDTTANPDEASRRFLADLSQHAEKWITGLPADLFYPDPRNREVTREVVLPDGTTGTITMREIVKTADATGLLKSYRREASATAGNAAKTGSETWTLFPAVS
;
A
#
# COMPACT_ATOMS: atom_id res chain seq x y z
N MET A 1 45.15 23.47 3.79
CA MET A 1 45.03 22.19 3.08
C MET A 1 43.55 21.86 2.98
N ALA A 2 43.00 22.02 1.79
CA ALA A 2 41.58 21.76 1.53
C ALA A 2 41.44 20.34 0.99
N GLY A 3 40.75 19.49 1.74
CA GLY A 3 40.46 18.11 1.34
C GLY A 3 39.23 18.09 0.38
N LEU A 4 39.45 17.78 -0.89
CA LEU A 4 38.41 17.46 -1.83
C LEU A 4 37.79 16.09 -1.46
N GLY A 5 36.57 16.10 -0.94
CA GLY A 5 35.75 14.90 -0.80
C GLY A 5 35.27 14.44 -2.18
N ALA A 6 35.77 13.32 -2.65
CA ALA A 6 35.28 12.67 -3.88
C ALA A 6 33.86 12.16 -3.66
N LEU A 7 32.86 12.77 -4.33
CA LEU A 7 31.53 12.21 -4.48
C LEU A 7 31.64 10.97 -5.37
N CYS A 8 31.55 9.77 -4.79
CA CYS A 8 31.33 8.56 -5.55
C CYS A 8 29.92 8.59 -6.14
N ILE A 9 29.80 9.04 -7.37
CA ILE A 9 28.61 8.84 -8.21
C ILE A 9 28.64 7.36 -8.60
N MET A 10 27.84 6.54 -7.94
CA MET A 10 27.60 5.17 -8.37
C MET A 10 26.92 5.22 -9.76
N PRO A 11 27.43 4.53 -10.77
CA PRO A 11 26.76 4.49 -12.06
C PRO A 11 25.43 3.74 -11.89
N PHE A 12 24.33 4.44 -12.11
CA PHE A 12 23.03 3.82 -12.32
C PHE A 12 23.14 2.89 -13.53
N SER A 13 22.91 1.60 -13.33
CA SER A 13 22.89 0.63 -14.41
C SER A 13 21.56 0.81 -15.21
N PRO A 14 21.59 1.29 -16.44
CA PRO A 14 20.37 1.54 -17.23
C PRO A 14 19.75 0.26 -17.82
N LEU A 15 19.98 -0.90 -17.22
CA LEU A 15 19.61 -2.21 -17.80
C LEU A 15 18.26 -2.76 -17.34
N ALA A 16 17.66 -2.23 -16.29
CA ALA A 16 16.47 -2.84 -15.68
C ALA A 16 15.24 -2.81 -16.60
N GLY A 17 14.98 -1.71 -17.31
CA GLY A 17 13.77 -1.57 -18.13
C GLY A 17 13.70 -2.46 -19.38
N ARG A 18 14.83 -2.77 -20.00
CA ARG A 18 14.85 -3.56 -21.25
C ARG A 18 14.56 -5.04 -21.07
N THR A 19 14.78 -5.61 -19.89
CA THR A 19 14.56 -7.03 -19.60
C THR A 19 13.09 -7.37 -19.34
N LEU A 20 12.22 -6.37 -19.16
CA LEU A 20 10.80 -6.59 -18.85
C LEU A 20 9.89 -6.63 -20.07
N VAL A 21 10.27 -5.99 -21.18
CA VAL A 21 9.43 -5.99 -22.38
C VAL A 21 9.09 -7.41 -22.80
N GLY A 22 7.79 -7.69 -22.93
CA GLY A 22 7.26 -9.02 -23.25
C GLY A 22 6.93 -9.89 -22.02
N VAL A 23 7.35 -9.50 -20.81
CA VAL A 23 6.94 -10.22 -19.59
C VAL A 23 5.44 -10.00 -19.35
N ARG A 24 4.75 -11.07 -19.00
CA ARG A 24 3.35 -11.06 -18.56
C ARG A 24 3.27 -11.73 -17.20
N GLY A 25 2.23 -11.42 -16.45
CA GLY A 25 2.05 -12.04 -15.14
C GLY A 25 0.78 -11.62 -14.46
N VAL A 26 0.59 -12.15 -13.26
CA VAL A 26 -0.47 -11.74 -12.35
C VAL A 26 0.16 -10.91 -11.23
N LEU A 27 -0.36 -9.71 -11.03
CA LEU A 27 -0.02 -8.86 -9.91
C LEU A 27 -1.15 -8.93 -8.89
N ASP A 28 -0.84 -9.43 -7.71
CA ASP A 28 -1.75 -9.48 -6.57
C ASP A 28 -1.47 -8.36 -5.58
N ARG A 29 -2.52 -7.78 -5.06
CA ARG A 29 -2.50 -6.86 -3.92
C ARG A 29 -3.36 -7.40 -2.80
N VAL A 30 -2.83 -7.49 -1.60
CA VAL A 30 -3.57 -7.82 -0.38
C VAL A 30 -3.48 -6.64 0.57
N LEU A 31 -4.60 -6.00 0.86
CA LEU A 31 -4.71 -4.91 1.82
C LEU A 31 -5.45 -5.41 3.06
N VAL A 32 -4.82 -5.28 4.23
CA VAL A 32 -5.40 -5.64 5.52
C VAL A 32 -5.53 -4.39 6.39
N ARG A 33 -6.70 -4.15 6.93
CA ARG A 33 -6.97 -3.04 7.85
C ARG A 33 -7.59 -3.56 9.14
N SER A 34 -7.04 -3.11 10.26
CA SER A 34 -7.65 -3.35 11.57
C SER A 34 -8.90 -2.51 11.75
N LEU A 35 -9.88 -3.12 12.37
CA LEU A 35 -11.15 -2.52 12.74
C LEU A 35 -11.29 -2.55 14.27
N PRO A 36 -12.20 -1.75 14.87
CA PRO A 36 -12.49 -1.81 16.28
C PRO A 36 -12.84 -3.22 16.75
N GLY A 37 -12.44 -3.58 17.99
CA GLY A 37 -12.72 -4.88 18.59
C GLY A 37 -11.89 -6.02 18.01
N ASN A 38 -10.64 -5.76 17.60
CA ASN A 38 -9.71 -6.73 17.01
C ASN A 38 -10.24 -7.42 15.73
N ALA A 39 -11.25 -6.85 15.10
CA ALA A 39 -11.72 -7.29 13.80
C ALA A 39 -10.79 -6.78 12.72
N GLN A 40 -10.87 -7.35 11.53
CA GLN A 40 -10.13 -6.88 10.36
C GLN A 40 -10.95 -7.01 9.09
N ILE A 41 -10.59 -6.22 8.10
CA ILE A 41 -11.04 -6.38 6.71
C ILE A 41 -9.82 -6.65 5.85
N THR A 42 -9.94 -7.64 4.96
CA THR A 42 -8.91 -7.99 3.98
C THR A 42 -9.48 -7.85 2.59
N VAL A 43 -8.82 -7.05 1.76
CA VAL A 43 -9.15 -6.86 0.35
C VAL A 43 -8.03 -7.45 -0.48
N THR A 44 -8.36 -8.41 -1.34
CA THR A 44 -7.42 -8.98 -2.31
C THR A 44 -7.89 -8.61 -3.70
N ARG A 45 -6.98 -8.07 -4.52
CA ARG A 45 -7.21 -7.80 -5.94
C ARG A 45 -6.10 -8.40 -6.77
N SER A 46 -6.47 -8.84 -7.95
CA SER A 46 -5.54 -9.45 -8.91
C SER A 46 -5.71 -8.79 -10.27
N TRP A 47 -4.60 -8.47 -10.90
CA TRP A 47 -4.56 -7.91 -12.26
C TRP A 47 -3.70 -8.80 -13.15
N LEU A 48 -4.18 -9.06 -14.35
CA LEU A 48 -3.33 -9.55 -15.42
C LEU A 48 -2.56 -8.37 -15.99
N ILE A 49 -1.22 -8.41 -15.93
CA ILE A 49 -0.37 -7.33 -16.39
C ILE A 49 0.55 -7.78 -17.53
N ALA A 50 0.94 -6.82 -18.37
CA ALA A 50 1.94 -7.00 -19.40
C ALA A 50 2.89 -5.79 -19.46
N PHE A 51 4.18 -6.06 -19.67
CA PHE A 51 5.21 -5.05 -19.83
C PHE A 51 5.48 -4.85 -21.34
N GLU A 52 5.25 -3.66 -21.84
CA GLU A 52 5.31 -3.30 -23.24
C GLU A 52 6.38 -2.22 -23.49
N ASP A 53 6.93 -2.17 -24.70
CA ASP A 53 7.90 -1.13 -25.07
C ASP A 53 7.19 0.22 -25.23
N GLY A 54 7.52 1.17 -24.37
CA GLY A 54 7.04 2.55 -24.42
C GLY A 54 7.87 3.48 -25.31
N GLY A 55 8.93 2.96 -25.93
CA GLY A 55 9.89 3.76 -26.70
C GLY A 55 10.82 4.60 -25.81
N ALA A 56 11.93 5.06 -26.40
CA ALA A 56 12.95 5.87 -25.70
C ALA A 56 13.47 5.25 -24.36
N GLY A 57 13.44 3.91 -24.25
CA GLY A 57 13.88 3.19 -23.05
C GLY A 57 12.87 3.16 -21.92
N ARG A 58 11.65 3.67 -22.14
CA ARG A 58 10.53 3.55 -21.19
C ARG A 58 9.82 2.21 -21.37
N VAL A 59 9.15 1.77 -20.33
CA VAL A 59 8.31 0.59 -20.33
C VAL A 59 6.91 0.98 -19.90
N PHE A 60 5.91 0.53 -20.63
CA PHE A 60 4.50 0.62 -20.26
C PHE A 60 4.11 -0.66 -19.52
N VAL A 61 3.37 -0.54 -18.44
CA VAL A 61 2.71 -1.66 -17.80
C VAL A 61 1.23 -1.52 -18.05
N SER A 62 0.67 -2.34 -18.93
CA SER A 62 -0.78 -2.47 -19.09
C SER A 62 -1.32 -3.46 -18.06
N GLY A 63 -2.59 -3.30 -17.66
CA GLY A 63 -3.19 -4.17 -16.66
C GLY A 63 -4.72 -4.18 -16.74
N GLN A 64 -5.31 -5.32 -16.42
CA GLN A 64 -6.75 -5.51 -16.30
C GLN A 64 -7.05 -6.27 -15.03
N GLN A 65 -7.98 -5.78 -14.21
CA GLN A 65 -8.42 -6.51 -13.03
C GLN A 65 -9.13 -7.80 -13.44
N ILE A 66 -8.64 -8.93 -12.90
CA ILE A 66 -9.20 -10.27 -13.17
C ILE A 66 -9.92 -10.85 -11.96
N GLY A 67 -9.79 -10.23 -10.80
CA GLY A 67 -10.47 -10.67 -9.59
C GLY A 67 -10.37 -9.70 -8.43
N ALA A 68 -11.40 -9.74 -7.58
CA ALA A 68 -11.42 -9.08 -6.29
C ALA A 68 -12.11 -9.97 -5.26
N LYS A 69 -11.55 -10.06 -4.05
CA LYS A 69 -12.12 -10.79 -2.92
C LYS A 69 -12.01 -9.91 -1.68
N VAL A 70 -13.10 -9.84 -0.92
CA VAL A 70 -13.12 -9.12 0.34
C VAL A 70 -13.57 -10.05 1.45
N ASP A 71 -12.75 -10.15 2.49
CA ASP A 71 -13.05 -10.85 3.73
C ASP A 71 -13.29 -9.83 4.83
N ALA A 72 -14.46 -9.87 5.44
CA ALA A 72 -14.91 -8.89 6.43
C ALA A 72 -15.88 -9.53 7.42
N PRO A 73 -16.00 -8.96 8.64
CA PRO A 73 -17.02 -9.38 9.61
C PRO A 73 -18.43 -9.39 9.01
N ALA A 74 -19.28 -10.31 9.49
CA ALA A 74 -20.65 -10.48 8.99
C ALA A 74 -21.46 -9.16 8.98
N ALA A 75 -21.27 -8.30 9.98
CA ALA A 75 -21.93 -7.00 10.05
C ALA A 75 -21.49 -6.00 8.95
N LEU A 76 -20.38 -6.26 8.25
CA LEU A 76 -19.85 -5.42 7.17
C LEU A 76 -19.98 -6.05 5.78
N GLN A 77 -20.83 -7.06 5.62
CA GLN A 77 -20.97 -7.77 4.34
C GLN A 77 -21.47 -6.87 3.20
N ALA A 78 -22.29 -5.86 3.48
CA ALA A 78 -22.71 -4.89 2.48
C ALA A 78 -21.53 -4.06 1.95
N LEU A 79 -20.64 -3.62 2.85
CA LEU A 79 -19.41 -2.94 2.49
C LEU A 79 -18.47 -3.87 1.71
N ALA A 80 -18.33 -5.12 2.16
CA ALA A 80 -17.49 -6.10 1.48
C ALA A 80 -17.94 -6.37 0.04
N LYS A 81 -19.25 -6.48 -0.20
CA LYS A 81 -19.83 -6.65 -1.55
C LYS A 81 -19.55 -5.44 -2.43
N LEU A 82 -19.73 -4.23 -1.90
CA LEU A 82 -19.46 -3.00 -2.64
C LEU A 82 -17.98 -2.91 -3.03
N GLU A 83 -17.09 -3.19 -2.09
CA GLU A 83 -15.66 -3.16 -2.33
C GLU A 83 -15.18 -4.27 -3.28
N ALA A 84 -15.79 -5.45 -3.22
CA ALA A 84 -15.48 -6.54 -4.16
C ALA A 84 -15.97 -6.24 -5.59
N ALA A 85 -17.06 -5.47 -5.74
CA ALA A 85 -17.60 -5.06 -7.04
C ALA A 85 -16.83 -3.89 -7.68
N ARG A 86 -15.97 -3.21 -6.92
CA ARG A 86 -15.19 -2.07 -7.40
C ARG A 86 -14.11 -2.54 -8.38
N ASP A 87 -14.13 -1.98 -9.58
CA ASP A 87 -13.06 -2.13 -10.57
C ASP A 87 -11.96 -1.09 -10.32
N GLU A 88 -10.72 -1.53 -10.23
CA GLU A 88 -9.52 -0.70 -10.13
C GLU A 88 -8.59 -0.93 -11.34
N SER A 89 -9.14 -1.26 -12.51
CA SER A 89 -8.37 -1.38 -13.76
C SER A 89 -7.79 -0.03 -14.20
N ASP A 90 -8.35 1.08 -13.74
CA ASP A 90 -7.87 2.45 -13.94
C ASP A 90 -6.53 2.75 -13.24
N LEU A 91 -6.04 1.83 -12.38
CA LEU A 91 -4.67 1.86 -11.90
C LEU A 91 -3.66 1.80 -13.06
N PHE A 92 -4.03 1.20 -14.18
CA PHE A 92 -3.22 1.03 -15.39
C PHE A 92 -3.74 1.89 -16.55
N PRO A 93 -2.88 2.29 -17.51
CA PRO A 93 -1.47 1.92 -17.64
C PRO A 93 -0.54 2.69 -16.72
N LEU A 94 0.60 2.08 -16.38
CA LEU A 94 1.68 2.72 -15.65
C LEU A 94 2.88 2.93 -16.57
N ASP A 95 3.47 4.13 -16.53
CA ASP A 95 4.72 4.44 -17.21
C ASP A 95 5.89 4.17 -16.27
N LEU A 96 6.90 3.43 -16.74
CA LEU A 96 8.15 3.23 -16.02
C LEU A 96 9.28 3.97 -16.75
N ASP A 97 10.13 4.61 -15.97
CA ASP A 97 11.37 5.19 -16.46
C ASP A 97 12.42 4.09 -16.77
N PRO A 98 13.59 4.44 -17.34
CA PRO A 98 14.65 3.47 -17.60
C PRO A 98 15.22 2.77 -16.35
N ALA A 99 14.99 3.30 -15.16
CA ALA A 99 15.36 2.67 -13.88
C ALA A 99 14.25 1.73 -13.34
N GLY A 100 13.09 1.67 -14.02
CA GLY A 100 11.94 0.86 -13.62
C GLY A 100 11.06 1.51 -12.55
N GLN A 101 11.22 2.83 -12.34
CA GLN A 101 10.39 3.60 -11.43
C GLN A 101 9.09 4.03 -12.10
N ILE A 102 7.98 3.94 -11.40
CA ILE A 102 6.68 4.43 -11.86
C ILE A 102 6.75 5.95 -11.97
N MET A 103 6.46 6.45 -13.18
CA MET A 103 6.44 7.88 -13.48
C MET A 103 5.06 8.48 -13.21
N GLY A 104 5.05 9.72 -12.74
CA GLY A 104 3.83 10.47 -12.45
C GLY A 104 3.32 10.28 -11.02
N ASP A 105 2.31 11.07 -10.68
CA ASP A 105 1.61 10.90 -9.41
C ASP A 105 0.80 9.60 -9.49
N ALA A 106 1.09 8.66 -8.60
CA ALA A 106 0.30 7.45 -8.46
C ALA A 106 -1.18 7.86 -8.37
N HIS A 107 -2.03 7.31 -9.22
CA HIS A 107 -3.46 7.58 -9.22
C HIS A 107 -4.00 7.27 -7.81
N GLU A 108 -4.15 8.30 -6.98
CA GLU A 108 -4.98 8.20 -5.79
C GLU A 108 -6.42 8.08 -6.29
N ALA A 109 -6.93 6.86 -6.35
CA ALA A 109 -8.33 6.65 -6.63
C ALA A 109 -9.13 7.45 -5.59
N THR A 110 -9.82 8.48 -6.04
CA THR A 110 -10.72 9.25 -5.16
C THR A 110 -11.81 8.30 -4.69
N PRO A 111 -11.94 8.03 -3.38
CA PRO A 111 -12.95 7.11 -2.90
C PRO A 111 -14.34 7.62 -3.29
N ALA A 112 -15.11 6.81 -3.99
CA ALA A 112 -16.51 7.13 -4.22
C ALA A 112 -17.26 7.21 -2.88
N PRO A 113 -18.18 8.14 -2.70
CA PRO A 113 -18.97 8.23 -1.47
C PRO A 113 -19.75 6.94 -1.23
N LEU A 114 -19.69 6.44 0.00
CA LEU A 114 -20.42 5.24 0.38
C LEU A 114 -21.93 5.46 0.32
N PRO A 115 -22.73 4.52 -0.18
CA PRO A 115 -24.19 4.55 -0.04
C PRO A 115 -24.59 4.69 1.43
N GLY A 116 -25.63 5.46 1.70
CA GLY A 116 -26.03 5.82 3.08
C GLY A 116 -26.24 4.61 4.01
N GLU A 117 -26.83 3.53 3.51
CA GLU A 117 -27.04 2.28 4.26
C GLU A 117 -25.72 1.60 4.65
N VAL A 118 -24.74 1.60 3.74
CA VAL A 118 -23.42 1.01 3.98
C VAL A 118 -22.65 1.85 5.00
N ALA A 119 -22.71 3.18 4.87
CA ALA A 119 -22.11 4.09 5.83
C ALA A 119 -22.74 3.95 7.23
N ALA A 120 -24.07 3.82 7.31
CA ALA A 120 -24.78 3.62 8.58
C ALA A 120 -24.39 2.30 9.26
N SER A 121 -24.30 1.20 8.51
CA SER A 121 -23.89 -0.11 9.06
C SER A 121 -22.44 -0.13 9.52
N ALA A 122 -21.53 0.52 8.79
CA ALA A 122 -20.14 0.67 9.18
C ALA A 122 -20.00 1.50 10.47
N LEU A 123 -20.77 2.59 10.58
CA LEU A 123 -20.80 3.43 11.78
C LEU A 123 -21.38 2.68 13.00
N ALA A 124 -22.46 1.91 12.83
CA ALA A 124 -23.03 1.08 13.87
C ALA A 124 -22.07 0.00 14.34
N PHE A 125 -21.34 -0.64 13.42
CA PHE A 125 -20.30 -1.61 13.73
C PHE A 125 -19.18 -0.97 14.57
N ALA A 126 -18.70 0.21 14.18
CA ALA A 126 -17.65 0.92 14.89
C ALA A 126 -18.08 1.29 16.32
N ARG A 127 -19.31 1.84 16.47
CA ARG A 127 -19.89 2.23 17.78
C ARG A 127 -20.07 1.04 18.72
N ALA A 128 -20.53 -0.11 18.22
CA ALA A 128 -20.77 -1.30 19.02
C ALA A 128 -19.47 -1.93 19.59
N ARG A 129 -18.33 -1.58 19.00
CA ARG A 129 -17.01 -2.15 19.38
C ARG A 129 -16.05 -1.13 19.98
N ASP A 130 -16.45 0.11 20.09
CA ASP A 130 -15.67 1.15 20.78
C ASP A 130 -15.77 0.93 22.30
N THR A 131 -15.01 -0.07 22.79
CA THR A 131 -14.91 -0.43 24.21
C THR A 131 -13.84 0.36 24.94
N THR A 132 -13.16 1.28 24.27
CA THR A 132 -12.17 2.14 24.91
C THR A 132 -12.89 3.07 25.88
N ALA A 133 -12.70 2.80 27.16
CA ALA A 133 -13.13 3.69 28.22
C ALA A 133 -12.54 5.09 27.95
N ASN A 134 -13.36 5.90 27.33
CA ASN A 134 -13.28 7.36 27.22
C ASN A 134 -11.88 7.97 26.98
N PRO A 135 -11.20 7.71 25.84
CA PRO A 135 -10.16 8.63 25.45
C PRO A 135 -10.86 9.95 25.15
N ASP A 136 -10.26 11.07 25.56
CA ASP A 136 -10.84 12.35 25.28
C ASP A 136 -11.00 12.57 23.76
N GLU A 137 -11.87 13.47 23.37
CA GLU A 137 -12.20 13.69 21.94
C GLU A 137 -10.97 14.12 21.14
N ALA A 138 -9.99 14.79 21.78
CA ALA A 138 -8.75 15.23 21.15
C ALA A 138 -7.84 14.04 20.81
N SER A 139 -7.69 13.09 21.73
CA SER A 139 -6.93 11.86 21.51
C SER A 139 -7.56 10.98 20.41
N ARG A 140 -8.91 10.93 20.36
CA ARG A 140 -9.61 10.21 19.28
C ARG A 140 -9.42 10.84 17.91
N ARG A 141 -9.50 12.16 17.80
CA ARG A 141 -9.25 12.90 16.55
C ARG A 141 -7.81 12.70 16.11
N PHE A 142 -6.88 12.87 17.03
CA PHE A 142 -5.46 12.69 16.72
C PHE A 142 -5.14 11.26 16.24
N LEU A 143 -5.67 10.21 16.91
CA LEU A 143 -5.50 8.83 16.44
C LEU A 143 -6.14 8.60 15.06
N ALA A 144 -7.25 9.27 14.78
CA ALA A 144 -7.88 9.21 13.46
C ALA A 144 -6.97 9.86 12.40
N ASP A 145 -6.43 11.04 12.66
CA ASP A 145 -5.52 11.76 11.76
C ASP A 145 -4.23 10.98 11.53
N LEU A 146 -3.66 10.44 12.62
CA LEU A 146 -2.45 9.61 12.56
C LEU A 146 -2.68 8.33 11.75
N SER A 147 -3.82 7.69 11.96
CA SER A 147 -4.22 6.50 11.20
C SER A 147 -4.44 6.83 9.74
N GLN A 148 -5.02 7.97 9.41
CA GLN A 148 -5.22 8.42 8.04
C GLN A 148 -3.89 8.62 7.32
N HIS A 149 -2.90 9.22 7.95
CA HIS A 149 -1.55 9.37 7.37
C HIS A 149 -0.86 8.02 7.15
N ALA A 150 -0.96 7.11 8.13
CA ALA A 150 -0.42 5.76 8.01
C ALA A 150 -1.14 4.95 6.91
N GLU A 151 -2.46 5.09 6.79
CA GLU A 151 -3.25 4.47 5.72
C GLU A 151 -2.89 5.03 4.34
N LYS A 152 -2.71 6.34 4.22
CA LYS A 152 -2.25 6.97 2.98
C LYS A 152 -0.89 6.44 2.54
N TRP A 153 0.05 6.26 3.48
CA TRP A 153 1.35 5.69 3.18
C TRP A 153 1.25 4.24 2.70
N ILE A 154 0.36 3.42 3.28
CA ILE A 154 0.16 2.02 2.88
C ILE A 154 -0.55 1.93 1.52
N THR A 155 -1.52 2.80 1.23
CA THR A 155 -2.36 2.69 0.03
C THR A 155 -1.79 3.36 -1.21
N GLY A 156 -0.83 4.27 -1.06
CA GLY A 156 -0.13 4.88 -2.19
C GLY A 156 0.71 3.83 -2.94
N LEU A 157 0.69 3.84 -4.27
CA LEU A 157 1.50 2.93 -5.07
C LEU A 157 2.99 3.22 -4.87
N PRO A 158 3.84 2.23 -4.51
CA PRO A 158 5.27 2.45 -4.40
C PRO A 158 5.87 2.81 -5.76
N ALA A 159 6.65 3.89 -5.83
CA ALA A 159 7.27 4.29 -7.10
C ALA A 159 8.21 3.21 -7.66
N ASP A 160 8.84 2.43 -6.79
CA ASP A 160 9.75 1.35 -7.13
C ASP A 160 9.10 -0.05 -7.11
N LEU A 161 7.76 -0.12 -7.21
CA LEU A 161 7.00 -1.36 -7.05
C LEU A 161 7.58 -2.55 -7.83
N PHE A 162 7.93 -2.35 -9.09
CA PHE A 162 8.40 -3.45 -9.96
C PHE A 162 9.89 -3.78 -9.77
N TYR A 163 10.69 -2.81 -9.36
CA TYR A 163 12.12 -2.95 -9.04
C TYR A 163 12.45 -2.33 -7.68
N PRO A 164 11.89 -2.89 -6.62
CA PRO A 164 12.10 -2.34 -5.30
C PRO A 164 13.55 -2.55 -4.84
N ASP A 165 14.04 -1.60 -4.07
CA ASP A 165 15.31 -1.76 -3.37
C ASP A 165 15.19 -2.95 -2.38
N PRO A 166 16.02 -4.00 -2.50
CA PRO A 166 15.91 -5.23 -1.70
C PRO A 166 16.23 -5.05 -0.20
N ARG A 167 16.18 -3.82 0.30
CA ARG A 167 16.44 -3.50 1.72
C ARG A 167 15.15 -3.45 2.52
N ASN A 168 15.10 -4.22 3.61
CA ASN A 168 14.06 -4.05 4.62
C ASN A 168 14.31 -2.74 5.39
N ARG A 169 13.23 -1.99 5.62
CA ARG A 169 13.26 -0.72 6.36
C ARG A 169 12.27 -0.76 7.50
N GLU A 170 12.66 -0.17 8.62
CA GLU A 170 11.74 0.08 9.73
C GLU A 170 12.01 1.49 10.26
N VAL A 171 10.95 2.27 10.42
CA VAL A 171 11.00 3.62 10.95
C VAL A 171 9.97 3.72 12.06
N THR A 172 10.43 4.05 13.26
CA THR A 172 9.58 4.31 14.42
C THR A 172 9.68 5.80 14.79
N ARG A 173 8.53 6.43 15.03
CA ARG A 173 8.43 7.83 15.47
C ARG A 173 7.54 7.91 16.69
N GLU A 174 8.00 8.62 17.68
CA GLU A 174 7.18 9.04 18.82
C GLU A 174 6.46 10.34 18.48
N VAL A 175 5.22 10.43 18.89
CA VAL A 175 4.37 11.60 18.68
C VAL A 175 3.70 11.94 20.00
N VAL A 176 3.84 13.19 20.44
CA VAL A 176 3.17 13.66 21.65
C VAL A 176 1.72 14.00 21.30
N LEU A 177 0.79 13.40 22.01
CA LEU A 177 -0.65 13.61 21.90
C LEU A 177 -1.06 14.94 22.54
N PRO A 178 -2.22 15.52 22.17
CA PRO A 178 -2.71 16.77 22.76
C PRO A 178 -2.90 16.73 24.28
N ASP A 179 -3.13 15.56 24.85
CA ASP A 179 -3.25 15.32 26.30
C ASP A 179 -1.90 15.13 27.01
N GLY A 180 -0.78 15.26 26.28
CA GLY A 180 0.57 15.07 26.79
C GLY A 180 1.04 13.62 26.85
N THR A 181 0.20 12.63 26.50
CA THR A 181 0.63 11.24 26.38
C THR A 181 1.47 11.04 25.11
N THR A 182 2.27 9.97 25.08
CA THR A 182 3.08 9.63 23.91
C THR A 182 2.43 8.51 23.12
N GLY A 183 2.26 8.75 21.83
CA GLY A 183 1.92 7.73 20.85
C GLY A 183 3.15 7.32 20.03
N THR A 184 3.08 6.17 19.41
CA THR A 184 4.16 5.66 18.54
C THR A 184 3.59 5.24 17.19
N ILE A 185 4.28 5.64 16.10
CA ILE A 185 4.02 5.12 14.76
C ILE A 185 5.23 4.30 14.36
N THR A 186 4.98 3.06 13.94
CA THR A 186 5.99 2.21 13.31
C THR A 186 5.58 1.89 11.89
N MET A 187 6.46 2.16 10.94
CA MET A 187 6.31 1.80 9.53
C MET A 187 7.41 0.82 9.16
N ARG A 188 7.04 -0.28 8.52
CA ARG A 188 7.94 -1.35 8.12
C ARG A 188 7.74 -1.72 6.67
N GLU A 189 8.84 -1.87 5.94
CA GLU A 189 8.88 -2.37 4.56
C GLU A 189 9.69 -3.66 4.52
N ILE A 190 9.15 -4.68 3.86
CA ILE A 190 9.79 -5.96 3.64
C ILE A 190 9.74 -6.27 2.16
N VAL A 191 10.90 -6.38 1.54
CA VAL A 191 11.03 -6.54 0.09
C VAL A 191 11.69 -7.87 -0.24
N LYS A 192 11.16 -8.56 -1.25
CA LYS A 192 11.76 -9.75 -1.86
C LYS A 192 11.75 -9.58 -3.37
N THR A 193 12.90 -9.77 -4.00
CA THR A 193 13.08 -9.69 -5.46
C THR A 193 13.53 -11.03 -6.04
N ALA A 194 13.43 -11.18 -7.34
CA ALA A 194 14.01 -12.29 -8.07
C ALA A 194 15.52 -12.05 -8.23
N ASP A 195 16.35 -12.99 -7.79
CA ASP A 195 17.81 -12.83 -7.70
C ASP A 195 18.46 -12.48 -9.04
N ALA A 196 17.99 -13.04 -10.15
CA ALA A 196 18.57 -12.82 -11.48
C ALA A 196 18.17 -11.49 -12.13
N THR A 197 16.99 -10.95 -11.81
CA THR A 197 16.40 -9.81 -12.53
C THR A 197 16.16 -8.59 -11.65
N GLY A 198 16.16 -8.73 -10.33
CA GLY A 198 15.72 -7.70 -9.40
C GLY A 198 14.22 -7.42 -9.42
N LEU A 199 13.45 -8.15 -10.26
CA LEU A 199 12.01 -7.98 -10.40
C LEU A 199 11.30 -8.33 -9.09
N LEU A 200 10.24 -7.62 -8.79
CA LEU A 200 9.37 -7.89 -7.64
C LEU A 200 9.01 -9.37 -7.52
N LYS A 201 9.23 -9.94 -6.35
CA LYS A 201 8.53 -11.15 -5.88
C LYS A 201 7.45 -10.79 -4.89
N SER A 202 7.79 -10.00 -3.88
CA SER A 202 6.83 -9.51 -2.91
C SER A 202 7.32 -8.21 -2.27
N TYR A 203 6.42 -7.27 -2.09
CA TYR A 203 6.63 -5.99 -1.43
C TYR A 203 5.56 -5.84 -0.35
N ARG A 204 5.94 -5.81 0.91
CA ARG A 204 5.02 -5.67 2.04
C ARG A 204 5.31 -4.39 2.80
N ARG A 205 4.27 -3.60 3.03
CA ARG A 205 4.28 -2.45 3.93
C ARG A 205 3.37 -2.73 5.12
N GLU A 206 3.82 -2.37 6.28
CA GLU A 206 3.07 -2.45 7.53
C GLU A 206 3.14 -1.09 8.22
N ALA A 207 2.02 -0.62 8.73
CA ALA A 207 1.96 0.54 9.59
C ALA A 207 1.21 0.18 10.87
N SER A 208 1.75 0.57 11.99
CA SER A 208 1.09 0.47 13.28
C SER A 208 1.14 1.81 14.00
N ALA A 209 0.03 2.20 14.59
CA ALA A 209 -0.07 3.36 15.44
C ALA A 209 -0.57 2.92 16.81
N THR A 210 0.11 3.32 17.87
CA THR A 210 -0.27 3.02 19.25
C THR A 210 -0.36 4.30 20.07
N ALA A 211 -1.37 4.39 20.94
CA ALA A 211 -1.51 5.46 21.89
C ALA A 211 -2.23 4.92 23.15
N GLY A 212 -1.55 4.92 24.28
CA GLY A 212 -2.04 4.25 25.49
C GLY A 212 -2.34 2.76 25.21
N ASN A 213 -3.58 2.35 25.47
CA ASN A 213 -4.04 0.97 25.23
C ASN A 213 -4.65 0.78 23.84
N ALA A 214 -4.71 1.81 23.00
CA ALA A 214 -5.26 1.73 21.67
C ALA A 214 -4.15 1.42 20.65
N ALA A 215 -4.43 0.50 19.73
CA ALA A 215 -3.55 0.18 18.63
C ALA A 215 -4.36 0.06 17.33
N LYS A 216 -3.81 0.58 16.24
CA LYS A 216 -4.32 0.37 14.89
C LYS A 216 -3.21 -0.15 14.01
N THR A 217 -3.50 -1.14 13.21
CA THR A 217 -2.54 -1.72 12.26
C THR A 217 -3.15 -1.80 10.88
N GLY A 218 -2.31 -1.63 9.89
CA GLY A 218 -2.66 -1.88 8.50
C GLY A 218 -1.46 -2.48 7.78
N SER A 219 -1.70 -3.28 6.77
CA SER A 219 -0.64 -3.78 5.91
C SER A 219 -1.11 -3.90 4.47
N GLU A 220 -0.18 -3.75 3.55
CA GLU A 220 -0.36 -3.99 2.14
C GLU A 220 0.74 -4.92 1.66
N THR A 221 0.38 -5.87 0.84
CA THR A 221 1.34 -6.77 0.20
C THR A 221 1.06 -6.83 -1.29
N TRP A 222 2.08 -6.56 -2.09
CA TRP A 222 2.09 -6.78 -3.53
C TRP A 222 2.90 -8.02 -3.85
N THR A 223 2.41 -8.85 -4.76
CA THR A 223 3.11 -10.06 -5.20
C THR A 223 2.99 -10.18 -6.72
N LEU A 224 4.11 -10.38 -7.40
CA LEU A 224 4.14 -10.58 -8.84
C LEU A 224 4.43 -12.06 -9.13
N PHE A 225 3.57 -12.68 -9.92
CA PHE A 225 3.70 -14.02 -10.46
C PHE A 225 3.93 -13.93 -11.97
N PRO A 226 5.19 -13.93 -12.45
CA PRO A 226 5.45 -13.93 -13.88
C PRO A 226 4.86 -15.17 -14.52
N ALA A 227 4.25 -15.01 -15.70
CA ALA A 227 3.85 -16.17 -16.50
C ALA A 227 5.11 -16.90 -16.99
N VAL A 228 5.17 -18.19 -16.78
CA VAL A 228 6.24 -19.03 -17.33
C VAL A 228 6.00 -19.12 -18.83
N SER A 229 6.94 -18.59 -19.62
CA SER A 229 6.95 -18.72 -21.09
C SER A 229 7.42 -20.09 -21.54
#